data_3012f1086bc8f11241c0d80538feb6ad
#
_entry.id   3012f1086bc8f11241c0d80538feb6ad
#
_cell.length_a   1.000
_cell.length_b   1.000
_cell.length_c   1.000
_cell.angle_alpha   90.00
_cell.angle_beta   90.00
_cell.angle_gamma   90.00
#
_symmetry.space_group_name_H-M   'P 1'
#
loop_
_entity.id
_entity.type
_entity.pdbx_description
1 polymer ?
#
loop_
_entity_poly.entity_id
_entity_poly.type
_entity_poly.pdbx_seq_one_letter_code
_entity_poly.pdbx_strand_id
1 'polypeptide(L)'
;MKFRYCPDCGALLSGRVLGDEGLVPWCGRCGKPWFDMFPSAVIGLVYNCRNDVLLLRQNYISTQFCNLVSGYMKPGEDAESCMVREIKEETGLKVDLLEPVCTNWFAKKDMLMIGFFARVKDDDGLPEGCHAPLTLSTEVDGAEWHRPEEIVPLVHQKPTSTSRILALRFLDRIADERR
;
A
#
# COMPACT_ATOMS: atom_id res chain seq x y z
N MET A 1 -11.56 2.88 -14.96
CA MET A 1 -12.77 3.76 -14.89
C MET A 1 -13.05 4.25 -16.29
N LYS A 2 -14.25 4.03 -16.81
CA LYS A 2 -14.59 4.47 -18.18
C LYS A 2 -15.29 5.82 -18.13
N PHE A 3 -14.63 6.84 -18.66
CA PHE A 3 -15.25 8.17 -18.80
C PHE A 3 -16.31 8.16 -19.91
N ARG A 4 -17.46 8.72 -19.62
CA ARG A 4 -18.52 8.99 -20.60
C ARG A 4 -18.53 10.46 -21.03
N TYR A 5 -18.16 11.34 -20.13
CA TYR A 5 -18.07 12.78 -20.36
C TYR A 5 -16.64 13.27 -20.09
N CYS A 6 -16.25 14.30 -20.81
CA CYS A 6 -14.95 14.94 -20.63
C CYS A 6 -14.84 15.57 -19.24
N PRO A 7 -13.86 15.18 -18.40
CA PRO A 7 -13.68 15.77 -17.07
C PRO A 7 -13.39 17.27 -17.09
N ASP A 8 -12.79 17.80 -18.18
CA ASP A 8 -12.46 19.23 -18.26
C ASP A 8 -13.63 20.12 -18.68
N CYS A 9 -14.46 19.66 -19.64
CA CYS A 9 -15.45 20.54 -20.26
C CYS A 9 -16.89 19.98 -20.26
N GLY A 10 -17.10 18.78 -19.72
CA GLY A 10 -18.41 18.14 -19.63
C GLY A 10 -18.98 17.62 -20.96
N ALA A 11 -18.27 17.76 -22.09
CA ALA A 11 -18.75 17.28 -23.38
C ALA A 11 -18.79 15.74 -23.42
N LEU A 12 -19.76 15.17 -24.15
CA LEU A 12 -19.83 13.73 -24.38
C LEU A 12 -18.57 13.29 -25.15
N LEU A 13 -17.92 12.24 -24.68
CA LEU A 13 -16.75 11.65 -25.35
C LEU A 13 -17.20 10.76 -26.52
N SER A 14 -16.42 10.77 -27.60
CA SER A 14 -16.53 9.86 -28.74
C SER A 14 -15.34 8.90 -28.74
N GLY A 15 -15.48 7.75 -29.43
CA GLY A 15 -14.32 6.87 -29.66
C GLY A 15 -13.44 7.39 -30.79
N ARG A 16 -12.12 7.36 -30.62
CA ARG A 16 -11.13 7.62 -31.68
C ARG A 16 -10.00 6.61 -31.60
N VAL A 17 -9.59 6.09 -32.76
CA VAL A 17 -8.43 5.19 -32.83
C VAL A 17 -7.15 5.99 -32.72
N LEU A 18 -6.28 5.62 -31.77
CA LEU A 18 -4.98 6.26 -31.51
C LEU A 18 -3.88 5.19 -31.58
N GLY A 19 -3.31 4.99 -32.77
CA GLY A 19 -2.20 4.06 -32.97
C GLY A 19 -2.45 2.67 -32.40
N ASP A 20 -1.51 2.17 -31.62
CA ASP A 20 -1.53 0.87 -30.93
C ASP A 20 -2.43 0.83 -29.68
N GLU A 21 -2.83 1.99 -29.15
CA GLU A 21 -3.80 2.08 -28.03
C GLU A 21 -5.23 1.69 -28.45
N GLY A 22 -5.48 1.58 -29.76
CA GLY A 22 -6.79 1.21 -30.30
C GLY A 22 -7.83 2.30 -30.12
N LEU A 23 -9.07 1.92 -29.76
CA LEU A 23 -10.20 2.84 -29.60
C LEU A 23 -10.19 3.45 -28.19
N VAL A 24 -9.86 4.75 -28.09
CA VAL A 24 -9.86 5.50 -26.85
C VAL A 24 -10.96 6.56 -26.80
N PRO A 25 -11.49 6.91 -25.62
CA PRO A 25 -12.40 8.04 -25.46
C PRO A 25 -11.70 9.35 -25.87
N TRP A 26 -12.37 10.12 -26.73
CA TRP A 26 -11.84 11.38 -27.28
C TRP A 26 -12.80 12.53 -27.03
N CYS A 27 -12.29 13.64 -26.55
CA CYS A 27 -13.06 14.88 -26.46
C CYS A 27 -12.87 15.74 -27.72
N GLY A 28 -13.90 15.82 -28.56
CA GLY A 28 -13.88 16.67 -29.77
C GLY A 28 -13.76 18.17 -29.45
N ARG A 29 -14.25 18.62 -28.28
CA ARG A 29 -14.18 20.02 -27.85
C ARG A 29 -12.81 20.43 -27.33
N CYS A 30 -12.14 19.56 -26.53
CA CYS A 30 -10.82 19.82 -25.96
C CYS A 30 -9.68 19.33 -26.87
N GLY A 31 -9.98 18.53 -27.89
CA GLY A 31 -8.99 18.00 -28.85
C GLY A 31 -8.02 16.98 -28.26
N LYS A 32 -8.41 16.23 -27.19
CA LYS A 32 -7.51 15.31 -26.50
C LYS A 32 -8.18 13.98 -26.11
N PRO A 33 -7.39 12.89 -25.96
CA PRO A 33 -7.86 11.61 -25.46
C PRO A 33 -8.06 11.64 -23.94
N TRP A 34 -8.85 10.68 -23.44
CA TRP A 34 -9.00 10.36 -22.04
C TRP A 34 -8.78 8.86 -21.84
N PHE A 35 -7.66 8.51 -21.25
CA PHE A 35 -7.36 7.13 -20.86
C PHE A 35 -8.10 6.77 -19.57
N ASP A 36 -8.36 5.48 -19.38
CA ASP A 36 -8.92 5.00 -18.13
C ASP A 36 -7.95 5.31 -16.99
N MET A 37 -8.46 5.93 -15.94
CA MET A 37 -7.72 6.21 -14.72
C MET A 37 -8.13 5.24 -13.63
N PHE A 38 -7.18 4.86 -12.80
CA PHE A 38 -7.39 4.03 -11.63
C PHE A 38 -6.64 4.62 -10.43
N PRO A 39 -7.18 4.47 -9.22
CA PRO A 39 -6.48 4.90 -8.02
C PRO A 39 -5.22 4.05 -7.80
N SER A 40 -4.17 4.69 -7.30
CA SER A 40 -2.96 4.02 -6.86
C SER A 40 -2.83 4.16 -5.35
N ALA A 41 -2.37 3.11 -4.70
CA ALA A 41 -2.15 3.08 -3.26
C ALA A 41 -0.85 2.34 -2.94
N VAL A 42 -0.27 2.66 -1.80
CA VAL A 42 0.88 1.96 -1.23
C VAL A 42 0.44 1.04 -0.11
N ILE A 43 1.22 0.00 0.14
CA ILE A 43 1.07 -0.89 1.28
C ILE A 43 2.45 -1.33 1.76
N GLY A 44 2.73 -1.20 3.06
CA GLY A 44 4.02 -1.46 3.64
C GLY A 44 3.98 -2.49 4.77
N LEU A 45 4.86 -3.50 4.67
CA LEU A 45 5.20 -4.33 5.82
C LEU A 45 6.26 -3.57 6.61
N VAL A 46 5.84 -3.01 7.75
CA VAL A 46 6.68 -2.24 8.67
C VAL A 46 7.35 -3.20 9.63
N TYR A 47 8.68 -3.13 9.74
CA TYR A 47 9.45 -4.01 10.63
C TYR A 47 10.57 -3.25 11.36
N ASN A 48 11.00 -3.78 12.51
CA ASN A 48 12.06 -3.21 13.34
C ASN A 48 13.41 -3.95 13.15
N CYS A 49 14.43 -3.57 13.93
CA CYS A 49 15.76 -4.18 13.89
C CYS A 49 15.80 -5.67 14.28
N ARG A 50 14.77 -6.19 14.93
CA ARG A 50 14.62 -7.60 15.32
C ARG A 50 13.77 -8.39 14.34
N ASN A 51 13.33 -7.76 13.24
CA ASN A 51 12.38 -8.28 12.28
C ASN A 51 10.95 -8.49 12.84
N ASP A 52 10.61 -7.91 14.02
CA ASP A 52 9.22 -7.88 14.44
C ASP A 52 8.42 -6.99 13.49
N VAL A 53 7.23 -7.43 13.13
CA VAL A 53 6.36 -6.79 12.13
C VAL A 53 5.19 -6.11 12.82
N LEU A 54 4.95 -4.85 12.47
CA LEU A 54 3.81 -4.09 12.96
C LEU A 54 2.55 -4.44 12.16
N LEU A 55 1.52 -4.91 12.84
CA LEU A 55 0.18 -5.13 12.28
C LEU A 55 -0.83 -4.18 12.90
N LEU A 56 -1.73 -3.66 12.07
CA LEU A 56 -2.77 -2.72 12.46
C LEU A 56 -4.13 -3.40 12.56
N ARG A 57 -4.94 -2.94 13.51
CA ARG A 57 -6.38 -3.21 13.57
C ARG A 57 -7.12 -1.98 13.06
N GLN A 58 -7.92 -2.18 12.02
CA GLN A 58 -8.72 -1.15 11.37
C GLN A 58 -10.09 -1.76 11.06
N ASN A 59 -11.02 -1.67 12.02
CA ASN A 59 -12.31 -2.36 11.98
C ASN A 59 -13.17 -1.99 10.77
N TYR A 60 -12.97 -0.79 10.22
CA TYR A 60 -13.66 -0.35 8.98
C TYR A 60 -13.18 -1.09 7.73
N ILE A 61 -11.97 -1.71 7.77
CA ILE A 61 -11.43 -2.54 6.69
C ILE A 61 -11.76 -4.02 6.95
N SER A 62 -11.43 -4.50 8.14
CA SER A 62 -11.63 -5.90 8.54
C SER A 62 -11.71 -6.05 10.06
N THR A 63 -12.70 -6.80 10.52
CA THR A 63 -12.81 -7.23 11.94
C THR A 63 -12.16 -8.58 12.20
N GLN A 64 -11.80 -9.32 11.14
CA GLN A 64 -11.24 -10.68 11.22
C GLN A 64 -9.72 -10.70 11.07
N PHE A 65 -9.18 -9.85 10.22
CA PHE A 65 -7.75 -9.84 9.86
C PHE A 65 -7.12 -8.52 10.24
N CYS A 66 -5.84 -8.59 10.61
CA CYS A 66 -4.99 -7.41 10.74
C CYS A 66 -4.59 -6.87 9.36
N ASN A 67 -4.24 -5.59 9.32
CA ASN A 67 -3.82 -4.89 8.13
C ASN A 67 -2.35 -4.49 8.23
N LEU A 68 -1.71 -4.33 7.09
CA LEU A 68 -0.46 -3.59 6.97
C LEU A 68 -0.77 -2.11 6.79
N VAL A 69 0.19 -1.23 7.09
CA VAL A 69 0.08 0.20 6.82
C VAL A 69 -0.19 0.42 5.34
N SER A 70 -1.22 1.20 5.00
CA SER A 70 -1.57 1.43 3.60
C SER A 70 -2.34 2.73 3.40
N GLY A 71 -2.16 3.37 2.25
CA GLY A 71 -2.90 4.57 1.93
C GLY A 71 -2.90 4.92 0.45
N TYR A 72 -3.78 5.84 0.07
CA TYR A 72 -3.88 6.33 -1.30
C TYR A 72 -2.78 7.35 -1.59
N MET A 73 -2.20 7.23 -2.79
CA MET A 73 -1.29 8.26 -3.31
C MET A 73 -2.05 9.56 -3.59
N LYS A 74 -1.43 10.68 -3.24
CA LYS A 74 -1.92 12.03 -3.52
C LYS A 74 -1.30 12.58 -4.82
N PRO A 75 -1.97 13.47 -5.55
CA PRO A 75 -1.37 14.12 -6.71
C PRO A 75 -0.05 14.81 -6.37
N GLY A 76 0.98 14.56 -7.18
CA GLY A 76 2.33 15.12 -6.98
C GLY A 76 3.22 14.35 -6.00
N GLU A 77 2.77 13.21 -5.50
CA GLU A 77 3.50 12.34 -4.58
C GLU A 77 4.01 11.10 -5.33
N ASP A 78 5.25 10.70 -5.11
CA ASP A 78 5.75 9.39 -5.51
C ASP A 78 5.35 8.31 -4.49
N ALA A 79 5.53 7.04 -4.86
CA ALA A 79 5.09 5.93 -4.03
C ALA A 79 5.91 5.81 -2.73
N GLU A 80 7.18 6.11 -2.78
CA GLU A 80 8.10 6.11 -1.64
C GLU A 80 7.72 7.18 -0.62
N SER A 81 7.51 8.41 -1.06
CA SER A 81 7.05 9.53 -0.21
C SER A 81 5.69 9.24 0.41
N CYS A 82 4.76 8.67 -0.38
CA CYS A 82 3.47 8.23 0.11
C CYS A 82 3.61 7.20 1.24
N MET A 83 4.45 6.16 1.06
CA MET A 83 4.63 5.11 2.06
C MET A 83 5.20 5.67 3.37
N VAL A 84 6.21 6.54 3.28
CA VAL A 84 6.80 7.21 4.45
C VAL A 84 5.76 8.07 5.18
N ARG A 85 4.93 8.81 4.44
CA ARG A 85 3.86 9.63 5.00
C ARG A 85 2.81 8.79 5.71
N GLU A 86 2.31 7.72 5.08
CA GLU A 86 1.29 6.85 5.68
C GLU A 86 1.80 6.18 6.96
N ILE A 87 3.04 5.66 6.98
CA ILE A 87 3.64 5.10 8.19
C ILE A 87 3.68 6.15 9.31
N LYS A 88 4.11 7.36 8.97
CA LYS A 88 4.18 8.46 9.93
C LYS A 88 2.80 8.88 10.44
N GLU A 89 1.81 8.99 9.54
CA GLU A 89 0.44 9.41 9.88
C GLU A 89 -0.28 8.34 10.71
N GLU A 90 -0.18 7.06 10.35
CA GLU A 90 -0.90 5.97 11.02
C GLU A 90 -0.25 5.49 12.32
N THR A 91 1.09 5.59 12.44
CA THR A 91 1.82 4.97 13.56
C THR A 91 2.75 5.89 14.34
N GLY A 92 3.09 7.05 13.80
CA GLY A 92 4.08 7.97 14.37
C GLY A 92 5.54 7.57 14.11
N LEU A 93 5.81 6.38 13.56
CA LEU A 93 7.16 5.84 13.37
C LEU A 93 7.92 6.54 12.23
N LYS A 94 9.25 6.43 12.28
CA LYS A 94 10.16 6.99 11.27
C LYS A 94 10.82 5.88 10.47
N VAL A 95 10.62 5.93 9.17
CA VAL A 95 11.25 5.00 8.23
C VAL A 95 12.76 5.29 8.12
N ASP A 96 13.56 4.24 8.23
CA ASP A 96 15.01 4.25 8.08
C ASP A 96 15.43 3.67 6.72
N LEU A 97 14.80 2.55 6.32
CA LEU A 97 15.01 1.90 5.04
C LEU A 97 13.67 1.58 4.41
N LEU A 98 13.51 1.94 3.15
CA LEU A 98 12.32 1.63 2.35
C LEU A 98 12.74 0.89 1.08
N GLU A 99 12.11 -0.25 0.83
CA GLU A 99 12.44 -1.15 -0.27
C GLU A 99 11.16 -1.53 -1.04
N PRO A 100 11.07 -1.22 -2.35
CA PRO A 100 9.95 -1.67 -3.18
C PRO A 100 10.04 -3.19 -3.39
N VAL A 101 8.91 -3.89 -3.24
CA VAL A 101 8.84 -5.36 -3.28
C VAL A 101 8.02 -5.87 -4.45
N CYS A 102 6.85 -5.30 -4.67
CA CYS A 102 5.92 -5.77 -5.70
C CYS A 102 4.90 -4.71 -6.09
N THR A 103 4.30 -4.93 -7.24
CA THR A 103 3.02 -4.31 -7.59
C THR A 103 1.94 -5.39 -7.67
N ASN A 104 0.72 -5.05 -7.33
CA ASN A 104 -0.42 -5.96 -7.36
C ASN A 104 -1.70 -5.22 -7.74
N TRP A 105 -2.54 -5.84 -8.58
CA TRP A 105 -3.84 -5.29 -8.94
C TRP A 105 -4.89 -5.71 -7.92
N PHE A 106 -5.48 -4.75 -7.23
CA PHE A 106 -6.58 -5.01 -6.31
C PHE A 106 -7.92 -4.89 -7.04
N ALA A 107 -8.33 -6.00 -7.66
CA ALA A 107 -9.49 -6.06 -8.56
C ALA A 107 -10.80 -5.59 -7.92
N LYS A 108 -11.00 -5.77 -6.59
CA LYS A 108 -12.23 -5.33 -5.90
C LYS A 108 -12.45 -3.82 -5.96
N LYS A 109 -11.36 -3.04 -6.07
CA LYS A 109 -11.40 -1.57 -6.11
C LYS A 109 -10.83 -0.99 -7.42
N ASP A 110 -10.52 -1.82 -8.40
CA ASP A 110 -9.81 -1.43 -9.63
C ASP A 110 -8.60 -0.54 -9.34
N MET A 111 -7.72 -0.98 -8.44
CA MET A 111 -6.66 -0.18 -7.87
C MET A 111 -5.30 -0.85 -8.01
N LEU A 112 -4.27 -0.07 -8.36
CA LEU A 112 -2.88 -0.51 -8.29
C LEU A 112 -2.38 -0.38 -6.84
N MET A 113 -1.87 -1.48 -6.29
CA MET A 113 -1.16 -1.52 -5.00
C MET A 113 0.34 -1.63 -5.24
N ILE A 114 1.12 -0.76 -4.61
CA ILE A 114 2.59 -0.79 -4.63
C ILE A 114 3.08 -1.21 -3.26
N GLY A 115 3.71 -2.38 -3.18
CA GLY A 115 4.11 -3.03 -1.92
C GLY A 115 5.56 -2.72 -1.54
N PHE A 116 5.79 -2.44 -0.27
CA PHE A 116 7.09 -2.11 0.30
C PHE A 116 7.42 -2.96 1.52
N PHE A 117 8.72 -3.14 1.78
CA PHE A 117 9.26 -3.40 3.11
C PHE A 117 9.77 -2.06 3.67
N ALA A 118 9.39 -1.74 4.90
CA ALA A 118 9.76 -0.50 5.56
C ALA A 118 10.38 -0.79 6.94
N ARG A 119 11.70 -0.64 7.04
CA ARG A 119 12.38 -0.72 8.33
C ARG A 119 12.23 0.59 9.08
N VAL A 120 11.92 0.49 10.37
CA VAL A 120 11.90 1.62 11.28
C VAL A 120 13.00 1.49 12.33
N LYS A 121 13.54 2.63 12.77
CA LYS A 121 14.66 2.70 13.71
C LYS A 121 14.27 3.09 15.13
N ASP A 122 12.99 3.41 15.34
CA ASP A 122 12.53 3.89 16.63
C ASP A 122 12.76 2.87 17.77
N ASP A 123 12.87 1.57 17.42
CA ASP A 123 13.20 0.48 18.35
C ASP A 123 14.71 0.19 18.48
N ASP A 124 15.58 0.85 17.70
CA ASP A 124 17.01 0.59 17.72
C ASP A 124 17.60 0.94 19.10
N GLY A 125 18.28 -0.03 19.71
CA GLY A 125 18.87 0.14 21.06
C GLY A 125 17.92 -0.10 22.22
N LEU A 126 16.64 -0.37 22.00
CA LEU A 126 15.71 -0.77 23.05
C LEU A 126 15.93 -2.23 23.47
N PRO A 127 15.70 -2.58 24.77
CA PRO A 127 15.73 -3.96 25.22
C PRO A 127 14.80 -4.88 24.44
N GLU A 128 15.09 -6.17 24.42
CA GLU A 128 14.22 -7.19 23.81
C GLU A 128 12.81 -7.13 24.44
N GLY A 129 11.78 -7.16 23.60
CA GLY A 129 10.37 -7.03 24.00
C GLY A 129 9.90 -5.61 24.33
N CYS A 130 10.82 -4.61 24.25
CA CYS A 130 10.44 -3.21 24.37
C CYS A 130 10.32 -2.58 22.98
N HIS A 131 9.26 -1.76 22.80
CA HIS A 131 9.00 -1.05 21.56
C HIS A 131 8.81 0.44 21.82
N ALA A 132 9.18 1.26 20.84
CA ALA A 132 8.89 2.68 20.88
C ALA A 132 7.36 2.91 20.94
N PRO A 133 6.90 3.94 21.67
CA PRO A 133 5.49 4.25 21.75
C PRO A 133 4.94 4.63 20.39
N LEU A 134 3.77 4.04 20.03
CA LEU A 134 3.06 4.37 18.80
C LEU A 134 2.13 5.57 19.02
N THR A 135 2.04 6.42 18.01
CA THR A 135 1.04 7.49 17.93
C THR A 135 0.06 7.15 16.83
N LEU A 136 -1.03 6.50 17.19
CA LEU A 136 -2.01 6.01 16.22
C LEU A 136 -2.92 7.13 15.73
N SER A 137 -3.24 7.12 14.43
CA SER A 137 -4.27 7.98 13.85
C SER A 137 -5.66 7.53 14.26
N THR A 138 -6.67 8.35 13.98
CA THR A 138 -8.09 8.01 14.24
C THR A 138 -8.63 6.88 13.37
N GLU A 139 -7.91 6.49 12.32
CA GLU A 139 -8.25 5.37 11.43
C GLU A 139 -7.74 4.02 11.92
N VAL A 140 -6.90 4.02 12.97
CA VAL A 140 -6.26 2.82 13.51
C VAL A 140 -6.80 2.55 14.90
N ASP A 141 -7.57 1.46 15.05
CA ASP A 141 -8.17 1.04 16.32
C ASP A 141 -7.15 0.41 17.29
N GLY A 142 -6.02 -0.08 16.75
CA GLY A 142 -4.93 -0.67 17.52
C GLY A 142 -3.78 -1.11 16.63
N ALA A 143 -2.61 -1.28 17.23
CA ALA A 143 -1.43 -1.75 16.54
C ALA A 143 -0.57 -2.61 17.49
N GLU A 144 -0.06 -3.72 16.98
CA GLU A 144 0.73 -4.68 17.75
C GLU A 144 1.92 -5.17 16.94
N TRP A 145 3.07 -5.34 17.61
CA TRP A 145 4.24 -5.97 17.05
C TRP A 145 4.13 -7.50 17.16
N HIS A 146 4.47 -8.20 16.08
CA HIS A 146 4.40 -9.66 15.99
C HIS A 146 5.71 -10.22 15.48
N ARG A 147 6.05 -11.42 15.91
CA ARG A 147 7.18 -12.16 15.32
C ARG A 147 6.88 -12.50 13.86
N PRO A 148 7.91 -12.57 12.98
CA PRO A 148 7.70 -12.82 11.56
C PRO A 148 6.88 -14.09 11.28
N GLU A 149 7.10 -15.16 12.01
CA GLU A 149 6.40 -16.44 11.86
C GLU A 149 4.90 -16.40 12.21
N GLU A 150 4.45 -15.38 12.95
CA GLU A 150 3.07 -15.23 13.41
C GLU A 150 2.19 -14.46 12.41
N ILE A 151 2.78 -13.68 11.47
CA ILE A 151 2.03 -12.70 10.69
C ILE A 151 1.14 -13.29 9.60
N VAL A 152 1.56 -14.40 8.96
CA VAL A 152 0.82 -14.97 7.82
C VAL A 152 -0.62 -15.35 8.17
N PRO A 153 -0.93 -16.03 9.28
CA PRO A 153 -2.32 -16.33 9.65
C PRO A 153 -3.13 -15.10 10.08
N LEU A 154 -2.47 -14.01 10.49
CA LEU A 154 -3.13 -12.80 10.96
C LEU A 154 -3.57 -11.85 9.85
N VAL A 155 -2.94 -11.89 8.67
CA VAL A 155 -3.31 -11.07 7.52
C VAL A 155 -4.32 -11.78 6.62
N HIS A 156 -4.91 -11.03 5.66
CA HIS A 156 -5.93 -11.55 4.76
C HIS A 156 -5.45 -12.75 3.93
N GLN A 157 -6.17 -13.88 4.00
CA GLN A 157 -5.72 -15.20 3.51
C GLN A 157 -5.82 -15.44 2.00
N LYS A 158 -6.46 -14.58 1.21
CA LYS A 158 -6.53 -14.77 -0.26
C LYS A 158 -5.13 -14.76 -0.88
N PRO A 159 -4.81 -15.69 -1.79
CA PRO A 159 -3.49 -15.73 -2.46
C PRO A 159 -3.14 -14.43 -3.20
N THR A 160 -4.14 -13.70 -3.68
CA THR A 160 -3.98 -12.42 -4.37
C THR A 160 -3.94 -11.21 -3.42
N SER A 161 -3.97 -11.40 -2.11
CA SER A 161 -3.85 -10.32 -1.13
C SER A 161 -2.43 -9.80 -1.08
N THR A 162 -2.24 -8.49 -1.25
CA THR A 162 -0.92 -7.87 -1.18
C THR A 162 -0.30 -8.03 0.21
N SER A 163 -1.09 -7.94 1.28
CA SER A 163 -0.61 -8.19 2.66
C SER A 163 -0.01 -9.59 2.80
N ARG A 164 -0.70 -10.61 2.25
CA ARG A 164 -0.20 -11.98 2.29
C ARG A 164 1.05 -12.18 1.44
N ILE A 165 1.08 -11.58 0.26
CA ILE A 165 2.26 -11.62 -0.62
C ILE A 165 3.48 -11.02 0.08
N LEU A 166 3.33 -9.85 0.71
CA LEU A 166 4.42 -9.20 1.45
C LEU A 166 4.85 -10.05 2.66
N ALA A 167 3.91 -10.59 3.42
CA ALA A 167 4.22 -11.43 4.58
C ALA A 167 5.04 -12.67 4.19
N LEU A 168 4.65 -13.39 3.12
CA LEU A 168 5.40 -14.55 2.64
C LEU A 168 6.79 -14.19 2.13
N ARG A 169 6.91 -13.14 1.31
CA ARG A 169 8.22 -12.67 0.81
C ARG A 169 9.14 -12.20 1.92
N PHE A 170 8.59 -11.63 2.99
CA PHE A 170 9.38 -11.22 4.15
C PHE A 170 9.95 -12.42 4.90
N LEU A 171 9.16 -13.49 5.07
CA LEU A 171 9.65 -14.74 5.65
C LEU A 171 10.76 -15.38 4.80
N ASP A 172 10.59 -15.42 3.47
CA ASP A 172 11.62 -15.95 2.56
C ASP A 172 12.91 -15.16 2.69
N ARG A 173 12.85 -13.82 2.71
CA ARG A 173 14.00 -12.93 2.92
C ARG A 173 14.76 -13.25 4.22
N ILE A 174 14.03 -13.32 5.35
CA ILE A 174 14.66 -13.63 6.66
C ILE A 174 15.32 -15.02 6.65
N ALA A 175 14.70 -16.00 5.98
CA ALA A 175 15.25 -17.34 5.86
C ALA A 175 16.55 -17.34 5.04
N ASP A 176 16.65 -16.51 4.00
CA ASP A 176 17.87 -16.39 3.19
C ASP A 176 18.99 -15.63 3.91
N GLU A 177 18.68 -14.61 4.72
CA GLU A 177 19.65 -13.88 5.55
C GLU A 177 20.27 -14.72 6.68
N ARG A 178 19.62 -15.83 7.06
CA ARG A 178 20.09 -16.77 8.09
C ARG A 178 20.97 -17.91 7.54
N ARG A 179 21.14 -18.02 6.21
CA ARG A 179 21.96 -19.03 5.54
C ARG A 179 23.38 -18.55 5.29
#